data_9d631651604f3e85b65fc3125cde237f
#
_entry.id   9d631651604f3e85b65fc3125cde237f
#
_cell.length_a   1.000
_cell.length_b   1.000
_cell.length_c   1.000
_cell.angle_alpha   90.00
_cell.angle_beta   90.00
_cell.angle_gamma   90.00
#
_symmetry.space_group_name_H-M   'P 1'
#
loop_
_entity.id
_entity.type
_entity.pdbx_description
1 polymer ?
#
loop_
_entity_poly.entity_id
_entity_poly.type
_entity_poly.pdbx_seq_one_letter_code
_entity_poly.pdbx_strand_id
1 'polypeptide(L)'
;MMRIFAISLVIISCLGCKNQADELSGDKPVKPENFLKAFPFLKTPLVISDTGLIHFGDTTNISYSVFSQFIPDSVLAAQLGAQSQKAIIHPVGAIRNDDNDYLLAKFTLAKKNKLVVFVLSTDHKYVTSLALLTGHEAGDPYNRSVSITVEPTFIVRQEKAGKDNQLLYTRHGFAFNSASKNFDEVMNESNEQQTNDVINPIDTVPATNKFSGEYVRDGKNFISVRDGKNAVTYAFFLHFEKNNGECTGELKGQMSLTDEKNAVYQESGDPCIIHFKFSAGSITVKEEGNCGNHRGITCPFDFTFKKTTKSAK
;
A
#
# COMPACT_ATOMS: atom_id res chain seq x y z
N MET A 1 -54.19 -45.01 -59.86
CA MET A 1 -53.14 -45.17 -58.79
C MET A 1 -52.50 -43.83 -58.56
N MET A 2 -52.93 -43.14 -57.50
CA MET A 2 -52.45 -41.77 -57.12
C MET A 2 -51.57 -41.87 -55.85
N ARG A 3 -50.26 -41.65 -56.01
CA ARG A 3 -49.33 -41.67 -54.90
C ARG A 3 -49.25 -40.28 -54.25
N ILE A 4 -49.75 -40.16 -53.02
CA ILE A 4 -49.63 -38.97 -52.17
C ILE A 4 -48.24 -38.98 -51.55
N PHE A 5 -47.41 -37.99 -51.91
CA PHE A 5 -46.15 -37.71 -51.25
C PHE A 5 -46.43 -36.85 -50.06
N ALA A 6 -46.24 -37.35 -48.83
CA ALA A 6 -46.28 -36.59 -47.62
C ALA A 6 -44.89 -35.89 -47.40
N ILE A 7 -44.87 -34.58 -47.56
CA ILE A 7 -43.69 -33.78 -47.23
C ILE A 7 -43.72 -33.55 -45.73
N SER A 8 -42.79 -34.22 -45.01
CA SER A 8 -42.53 -33.99 -43.57
C SER A 8 -41.70 -32.77 -43.42
N LEU A 9 -42.32 -31.68 -42.87
CA LEU A 9 -41.65 -30.43 -42.54
C LEU A 9 -40.88 -30.60 -41.22
N VAL A 10 -39.56 -30.82 -41.32
CA VAL A 10 -38.66 -30.82 -40.14
C VAL A 10 -38.43 -29.38 -39.67
N ILE A 11 -39.09 -28.97 -38.60
CA ILE A 11 -38.82 -27.72 -37.91
C ILE A 11 -37.55 -27.93 -37.13
N ILE A 12 -36.41 -27.44 -37.67
CA ILE A 12 -35.14 -27.31 -36.93
C ILE A 12 -35.30 -26.11 -35.99
N SER A 13 -35.64 -26.38 -34.73
CA SER A 13 -35.54 -25.39 -33.65
C SER A 13 -34.06 -25.09 -33.42
N CYS A 14 -33.57 -24.02 -34.02
CA CYS A 14 -32.31 -23.40 -33.60
C CYS A 14 -32.47 -22.90 -32.18
N LEU A 15 -32.14 -23.72 -31.17
CA LEU A 15 -31.85 -23.29 -29.82
C LEU A 15 -30.59 -22.43 -29.92
N GLY A 16 -30.80 -21.12 -29.93
CA GLY A 16 -29.71 -20.15 -29.95
C GLY A 16 -28.79 -20.39 -28.78
N CYS A 17 -27.56 -20.82 -29.06
CA CYS A 17 -26.46 -20.72 -28.13
C CYS A 17 -26.28 -19.22 -27.80
N LYS A 18 -26.86 -18.77 -26.71
CA LYS A 18 -26.59 -17.43 -26.16
C LYS A 18 -25.11 -17.38 -25.83
N ASN A 19 -24.34 -16.57 -26.56
CA ASN A 19 -22.89 -16.47 -26.34
C ASN A 19 -22.66 -16.00 -24.88
N GLN A 20 -21.84 -16.71 -24.12
CA GLN A 20 -21.49 -16.37 -22.73
C GLN A 20 -20.97 -14.96 -22.65
N ALA A 21 -20.31 -14.45 -23.65
CA ALA A 21 -19.84 -13.08 -23.76
C ALA A 21 -20.97 -12.04 -23.66
N ASP A 22 -22.13 -12.31 -24.31
CA ASP A 22 -23.29 -11.41 -24.30
C ASP A 22 -23.97 -11.40 -22.91
N GLU A 23 -23.92 -12.52 -22.17
CA GLU A 23 -24.49 -12.60 -20.82
C GLU A 23 -23.67 -11.78 -19.81
N LEU A 24 -22.34 -11.76 -19.93
CA LEU A 24 -21.43 -11.08 -19.01
C LEU A 24 -21.25 -9.58 -19.30
N SER A 25 -21.56 -9.13 -20.52
CA SER A 25 -21.44 -7.72 -20.92
C SER A 25 -22.70 -6.89 -20.65
N GLY A 26 -23.82 -7.55 -20.30
CA GLY A 26 -25.12 -6.92 -20.07
C GLY A 26 -25.33 -6.41 -18.64
N ASP A 27 -26.59 -6.23 -18.28
CA ASP A 27 -27.07 -5.77 -16.97
C ASP A 27 -28.05 -6.77 -16.31
N LYS A 28 -28.32 -7.89 -17.00
CA LYS A 28 -29.25 -8.91 -16.51
C LYS A 28 -28.63 -9.76 -15.40
N PRO A 29 -29.49 -10.34 -14.54
CA PRO A 29 -29.03 -11.31 -13.54
C PRO A 29 -28.28 -12.49 -14.19
N VAL A 30 -27.11 -12.81 -13.66
CA VAL A 30 -26.24 -13.89 -14.13
C VAL A 30 -26.17 -14.96 -13.04
N LYS A 31 -26.20 -16.23 -13.47
CA LYS A 31 -26.04 -17.34 -12.54
C LYS A 31 -24.59 -17.40 -12.02
N PRO A 32 -24.36 -17.75 -10.74
CA PRO A 32 -22.99 -17.83 -10.17
C PRO A 32 -22.06 -18.71 -10.99
N GLU A 33 -22.55 -19.85 -11.48
CA GLU A 33 -21.74 -20.79 -12.27
C GLU A 33 -21.26 -20.17 -13.60
N ASN A 34 -22.09 -19.31 -14.22
CA ASN A 34 -21.73 -18.62 -15.46
C ASN A 34 -20.73 -17.49 -15.21
N PHE A 35 -20.89 -16.77 -14.09
CA PHE A 35 -19.92 -15.78 -13.65
C PHE A 35 -18.56 -16.43 -13.37
N LEU A 36 -18.52 -17.52 -12.61
CA LEU A 36 -17.28 -18.23 -12.25
C LEU A 36 -16.58 -18.85 -13.47
N LYS A 37 -17.34 -19.29 -14.49
CA LYS A 37 -16.77 -19.81 -15.75
C LYS A 37 -16.03 -18.74 -16.56
N ALA A 38 -16.27 -17.45 -16.31
CA ALA A 38 -15.52 -16.36 -16.94
C ALA A 38 -14.06 -16.31 -16.47
N PHE A 39 -13.76 -16.90 -15.32
CA PHE A 39 -12.43 -16.94 -14.75
C PHE A 39 -11.77 -18.29 -15.08
N PRO A 40 -10.80 -18.32 -16.01
CA PRO A 40 -10.09 -19.54 -16.34
C PRO A 40 -9.32 -20.06 -15.13
N PHE A 41 -9.17 -21.37 -15.01
CA PHE A 41 -8.40 -21.97 -13.94
C PHE A 41 -6.92 -21.57 -14.03
N LEU A 42 -6.37 -21.05 -12.96
CA LEU A 42 -4.95 -20.70 -12.85
C LEU A 42 -4.18 -21.84 -12.18
N LYS A 43 -3.18 -22.32 -12.90
CA LYS A 43 -2.25 -23.32 -12.36
C LYS A 43 -1.18 -22.62 -11.51
N THR A 44 -1.09 -22.99 -10.26
CA THR A 44 -0.07 -22.49 -9.33
C THR A 44 1.11 -23.48 -9.21
N PRO A 45 2.35 -23.04 -8.90
CA PRO A 45 2.71 -21.65 -8.66
C PRO A 45 2.77 -20.81 -9.93
N LEU A 46 2.47 -19.51 -9.82
CA LEU A 46 2.55 -18.57 -10.94
C LEU A 46 3.04 -17.19 -10.49
N VAL A 47 3.54 -16.40 -11.45
CA VAL A 47 3.98 -15.01 -11.24
C VAL A 47 3.29 -14.11 -12.25
N ILE A 48 2.77 -12.98 -11.78
CA ILE A 48 2.19 -11.92 -12.62
C ILE A 48 2.98 -10.65 -12.34
N SER A 49 3.50 -9.99 -13.40
CA SER A 49 4.19 -8.70 -13.29
C SER A 49 3.25 -7.53 -13.61
N ASP A 50 3.58 -6.34 -13.13
CA ASP A 50 2.87 -5.10 -13.44
C ASP A 50 2.87 -4.76 -14.94
N THR A 51 4.00 -5.00 -15.62
CA THR A 51 4.12 -4.89 -17.08
C THR A 51 3.30 -5.97 -17.81
N GLY A 52 3.17 -7.16 -17.22
CA GLY A 52 2.36 -8.27 -17.75
C GLY A 52 0.85 -8.02 -17.69
N LEU A 53 0.38 -7.09 -16.83
CA LEU A 53 -1.05 -6.79 -16.72
C LEU A 53 -1.67 -6.28 -18.04
N ILE A 54 -0.88 -5.74 -18.95
CA ILE A 54 -1.36 -5.26 -20.26
C ILE A 54 -1.89 -6.43 -21.08
N HIS A 55 -1.29 -7.62 -20.99
CA HIS A 55 -1.61 -8.79 -21.78
C HIS A 55 -2.91 -9.51 -21.37
N PHE A 56 -3.48 -9.18 -20.22
CA PHE A 56 -4.79 -9.69 -19.79
C PHE A 56 -5.95 -8.85 -20.36
N GLY A 57 -5.83 -8.33 -21.58
CA GLY A 57 -6.84 -7.51 -22.24
C GLY A 57 -7.72 -8.27 -23.25
N ASP A 58 -7.29 -9.46 -23.65
CA ASP A 58 -7.90 -10.22 -24.75
C ASP A 58 -9.03 -11.16 -24.31
N THR A 59 -9.40 -11.12 -23.02
CA THR A 59 -10.49 -11.92 -22.47
C THR A 59 -11.81 -11.16 -22.53
N THR A 60 -12.91 -11.89 -22.41
CA THR A 60 -14.27 -11.32 -22.33
C THR A 60 -14.38 -10.35 -21.19
N ASN A 61 -14.81 -9.11 -21.46
CA ASN A 61 -15.09 -8.13 -20.43
C ASN A 61 -16.32 -8.51 -19.62
N ILE A 62 -16.26 -8.28 -18.31
CA ILE A 62 -17.43 -8.37 -17.44
C ILE A 62 -17.92 -6.94 -17.18
N SER A 63 -19.22 -6.68 -17.41
CA SER A 63 -19.79 -5.37 -17.09
C SER A 63 -19.75 -5.11 -15.59
N TYR A 64 -19.67 -3.84 -15.20
CA TYR A 64 -19.75 -3.46 -13.78
C TYR A 64 -21.06 -3.95 -13.14
N SER A 65 -22.17 -3.86 -13.88
CA SER A 65 -23.50 -4.30 -13.42
C SER A 65 -23.55 -5.80 -13.14
N VAL A 66 -22.86 -6.62 -13.92
CA VAL A 66 -22.75 -8.06 -13.65
C VAL A 66 -21.79 -8.34 -12.50
N PHE A 67 -20.63 -7.68 -12.49
CA PHE A 67 -19.62 -7.90 -11.45
C PHE A 67 -20.14 -7.53 -10.05
N SER A 68 -20.92 -6.44 -9.96
CA SER A 68 -21.52 -5.96 -8.68
C SER A 68 -22.64 -6.87 -8.15
N GLN A 69 -23.13 -7.83 -8.92
CA GLN A 69 -24.03 -8.86 -8.40
C GLN A 69 -23.34 -9.83 -7.44
N PHE A 70 -22.01 -9.99 -7.56
CA PHE A 70 -21.20 -10.92 -6.79
C PHE A 70 -20.27 -10.20 -5.80
N ILE A 71 -19.79 -9.02 -6.15
CA ILE A 71 -18.87 -8.22 -5.34
C ILE A 71 -19.58 -6.90 -4.96
N PRO A 72 -19.76 -6.59 -3.68
CA PRO A 72 -20.49 -5.39 -3.25
C PRO A 72 -19.91 -4.09 -3.82
N ASP A 73 -20.78 -3.16 -4.21
CA ASP A 73 -20.40 -1.84 -4.75
C ASP A 73 -19.47 -1.06 -3.80
N SER A 74 -19.67 -1.18 -2.48
CA SER A 74 -18.81 -0.55 -1.48
C SER A 74 -17.37 -1.07 -1.53
N VAL A 75 -17.20 -2.37 -1.83
CA VAL A 75 -15.87 -3.00 -1.98
C VAL A 75 -15.22 -2.50 -3.28
N LEU A 76 -15.98 -2.47 -4.38
CA LEU A 76 -15.47 -1.94 -5.65
C LEU A 76 -15.09 -0.46 -5.55
N ALA A 77 -15.89 0.34 -4.86
CA ALA A 77 -15.57 1.74 -4.59
C ALA A 77 -14.33 1.90 -3.70
N ALA A 78 -14.15 1.07 -2.69
CA ALA A 78 -12.96 1.07 -1.85
C ALA A 78 -11.69 0.69 -2.64
N GLN A 79 -11.81 -0.27 -3.58
CA GLN A 79 -10.68 -0.71 -4.40
C GLN A 79 -10.33 0.25 -5.54
N LEU A 80 -11.31 0.89 -6.17
CA LEU A 80 -11.16 1.63 -7.43
C LEU A 80 -11.44 3.14 -7.32
N GLY A 81 -12.00 3.58 -6.19
CA GLY A 81 -12.40 4.98 -5.97
C GLY A 81 -13.79 5.32 -6.52
N ALA A 82 -14.14 6.60 -6.46
CA ALA A 82 -15.48 7.10 -6.76
C ALA A 82 -15.98 6.84 -8.19
N GLN A 83 -15.09 6.53 -9.13
CA GLN A 83 -15.45 6.25 -10.52
C GLN A 83 -15.42 4.75 -10.86
N SER A 84 -15.51 3.88 -9.87
CA SER A 84 -15.46 2.42 -10.03
C SER A 84 -16.36 1.87 -11.12
N GLN A 85 -17.55 2.45 -11.30
CA GLN A 85 -18.54 2.05 -12.33
C GLN A 85 -18.04 2.23 -13.78
N LYS A 86 -16.98 3.02 -14.01
CA LYS A 86 -16.37 3.23 -15.33
C LYS A 86 -15.20 2.27 -15.60
N ALA A 87 -14.88 1.42 -14.65
CA ALA A 87 -13.78 0.46 -14.81
C ALA A 87 -14.13 -0.61 -15.84
N ILE A 88 -13.16 -0.89 -16.71
CA ILE A 88 -13.23 -2.07 -17.58
C ILE A 88 -12.69 -3.24 -16.75
N ILE A 89 -13.46 -4.33 -16.67
CA ILE A 89 -13.18 -5.47 -15.81
C ILE A 89 -12.85 -6.69 -16.66
N HIS A 90 -11.63 -7.21 -16.51
CA HIS A 90 -11.17 -8.42 -17.17
C HIS A 90 -10.94 -9.54 -16.16
N PRO A 91 -11.55 -10.71 -16.30
CA PRO A 91 -11.21 -11.87 -15.50
C PRO A 91 -9.82 -12.37 -15.88
N VAL A 92 -8.92 -12.43 -14.92
CA VAL A 92 -7.55 -12.95 -15.11
C VAL A 92 -7.54 -14.45 -14.90
N GLY A 93 -8.25 -14.93 -13.89
CA GLY A 93 -8.45 -16.34 -13.63
C GLY A 93 -8.85 -16.65 -12.20
N ALA A 94 -9.03 -17.92 -11.90
CA ALA A 94 -9.42 -18.40 -10.57
C ALA A 94 -8.48 -19.48 -10.05
N ILE A 95 -8.21 -19.44 -8.76
CA ILE A 95 -7.62 -20.54 -7.99
C ILE A 95 -8.74 -21.07 -7.10
N ARG A 96 -8.97 -22.36 -7.11
CA ARG A 96 -10.06 -23.01 -6.37
C ARG A 96 -9.49 -24.05 -5.44
N ASN A 97 -9.93 -24.03 -4.21
CA ASN A 97 -9.72 -25.09 -3.24
C ASN A 97 -11.09 -25.54 -2.68
N ASP A 98 -11.08 -26.50 -1.78
CA ASP A 98 -12.31 -27.10 -1.23
C ASP A 98 -13.18 -26.09 -0.46
N ASP A 99 -12.59 -25.00 0.03
CA ASP A 99 -13.26 -24.04 0.92
C ASP A 99 -13.61 -22.72 0.23
N ASN A 100 -12.85 -22.28 -0.78
CA ASN A 100 -12.96 -20.94 -1.35
C ASN A 100 -12.56 -20.88 -2.82
N ASP A 101 -13.16 -19.93 -3.53
CA ASP A 101 -12.74 -19.46 -4.86
C ASP A 101 -11.98 -18.15 -4.74
N TYR A 102 -10.74 -18.10 -5.25
CA TYR A 102 -9.91 -16.89 -5.35
C TYR A 102 -9.99 -16.38 -6.77
N LEU A 103 -10.76 -15.32 -7.03
CA LEU A 103 -10.96 -14.74 -8.34
C LEU A 103 -10.01 -13.55 -8.53
N LEU A 104 -9.12 -13.65 -9.52
CA LEU A 104 -8.23 -12.56 -9.91
C LEU A 104 -8.88 -11.76 -11.03
N ALA A 105 -9.12 -10.48 -10.79
CA ALA A 105 -9.67 -9.58 -11.78
C ALA A 105 -8.75 -8.38 -12.01
N LYS A 106 -8.55 -8.03 -13.29
CA LYS A 106 -7.87 -6.81 -13.70
C LYS A 106 -8.91 -5.72 -13.95
N PHE A 107 -8.70 -4.58 -13.35
CA PHE A 107 -9.48 -3.37 -13.57
C PHE A 107 -8.65 -2.36 -14.34
N THR A 108 -9.22 -1.79 -15.40
CA THR A 108 -8.63 -0.67 -16.12
C THR A 108 -9.52 0.55 -15.93
N LEU A 109 -9.01 1.59 -15.27
CA LEU A 109 -9.71 2.85 -15.03
C LEU A 109 -8.78 4.02 -15.36
N ALA A 110 -9.21 4.95 -16.22
CA ALA A 110 -8.42 6.10 -16.66
C ALA A 110 -7.00 5.70 -17.14
N LYS A 111 -6.90 4.61 -17.91
CA LYS A 111 -5.65 4.00 -18.43
C LYS A 111 -4.72 3.40 -17.37
N LYS A 112 -5.13 3.36 -16.10
CA LYS A 112 -4.38 2.69 -15.03
C LYS A 112 -4.95 1.30 -14.82
N ASN A 113 -4.06 0.31 -14.69
CA ASN A 113 -4.42 -1.08 -14.41
C ASN A 113 -4.27 -1.38 -12.92
N LYS A 114 -5.15 -2.20 -12.40
CA LYS A 114 -5.08 -2.72 -11.03
C LYS A 114 -5.49 -4.19 -11.03
N LEU A 115 -4.73 -5.04 -10.37
CA LEU A 115 -5.06 -6.44 -10.13
C LEU A 115 -5.54 -6.60 -8.69
N VAL A 116 -6.71 -7.21 -8.54
CA VAL A 116 -7.31 -7.49 -7.24
C VAL A 116 -7.70 -8.96 -7.18
N VAL A 117 -7.47 -9.61 -6.04
CA VAL A 117 -8.04 -10.92 -5.73
C VAL A 117 -9.27 -10.74 -4.85
N PHE A 118 -10.33 -11.47 -5.18
CA PHE A 118 -11.57 -11.58 -4.41
C PHE A 118 -11.72 -13.01 -3.93
N VAL A 119 -12.07 -13.18 -2.67
CA VAL A 119 -12.37 -14.49 -2.09
C VAL A 119 -13.89 -14.64 -2.02
N LEU A 120 -14.38 -15.71 -2.62
CA LEU A 120 -15.76 -16.14 -2.50
C LEU A 120 -15.83 -17.45 -1.72
N SER A 121 -16.87 -17.61 -0.88
CA SER A 121 -17.15 -18.87 -0.21
C SER A 121 -17.67 -19.92 -1.20
N THR A 122 -17.81 -21.15 -0.74
CA THR A 122 -18.46 -22.27 -1.50
C THR A 122 -19.90 -21.95 -1.92
N ASP A 123 -20.59 -21.06 -1.19
CA ASP A 123 -21.92 -20.54 -1.56
C ASP A 123 -21.85 -19.38 -2.56
N HIS A 124 -20.67 -19.12 -3.15
CA HIS A 124 -20.39 -18.05 -4.10
C HIS A 124 -20.66 -16.63 -3.55
N LYS A 125 -20.57 -16.45 -2.22
CA LYS A 125 -20.72 -15.15 -1.57
C LYS A 125 -19.36 -14.50 -1.35
N TYR A 126 -19.30 -13.19 -1.58
CA TYR A 126 -18.10 -12.41 -1.29
C TYR A 126 -17.69 -12.50 0.18
N VAL A 127 -16.42 -12.70 0.43
CA VAL A 127 -15.82 -12.77 1.77
C VAL A 127 -14.90 -11.59 2.01
N THR A 128 -13.84 -11.46 1.20
CA THR A 128 -12.86 -10.38 1.31
C THR A 128 -12.13 -10.15 -0.02
N SER A 129 -11.32 -9.11 -0.09
CA SER A 129 -10.47 -8.82 -1.25
C SER A 129 -9.15 -8.20 -0.86
N LEU A 130 -8.13 -8.38 -1.72
CA LEU A 130 -6.81 -7.80 -1.58
C LEU A 130 -6.33 -7.21 -2.89
N ALA A 131 -5.88 -5.95 -2.88
CA ALA A 131 -5.18 -5.37 -4.01
C ALA A 131 -3.78 -5.98 -4.12
N LEU A 132 -3.43 -6.52 -5.29
CA LEU A 132 -2.17 -7.21 -5.50
C LEU A 132 -1.16 -6.35 -6.25
N LEU A 133 -1.57 -5.75 -7.38
CA LEU A 133 -0.68 -4.96 -8.22
C LEU A 133 -1.39 -3.71 -8.75
N THR A 134 -0.61 -2.67 -8.95
CA THR A 134 -0.94 -1.55 -9.85
C THR A 134 -0.08 -1.67 -11.11
N GLY A 135 -0.62 -1.30 -12.28
CA GLY A 135 0.14 -1.31 -13.52
C GLY A 135 1.34 -0.37 -13.45
N HIS A 136 2.38 -0.72 -14.18
CA HIS A 136 3.59 0.09 -14.27
C HIS A 136 3.28 1.49 -14.85
N GLU A 137 3.77 2.53 -14.20
CA GLU A 137 3.65 3.92 -14.66
C GLU A 137 4.98 4.40 -15.24
N ALA A 138 4.93 5.25 -16.26
CA ALA A 138 6.14 5.80 -16.87
C ALA A 138 6.93 6.61 -15.83
N GLY A 139 8.22 6.31 -15.71
CA GLY A 139 9.11 6.95 -14.73
C GLY A 139 9.10 6.36 -13.33
N ASP A 140 8.26 5.36 -13.06
CA ASP A 140 8.34 4.59 -11.81
C ASP A 140 9.60 3.72 -11.82
N PRO A 141 10.51 3.86 -10.85
CA PRO A 141 11.73 3.07 -10.79
C PRO A 141 11.49 1.62 -10.37
N TYR A 142 10.30 1.30 -9.85
CA TYR A 142 10.00 -0.02 -9.34
C TYR A 142 9.35 -0.92 -10.38
N ASN A 143 9.84 -2.15 -10.47
CA ASN A 143 9.14 -3.27 -11.09
C ASN A 143 8.36 -4.00 -9.99
N ARG A 144 7.11 -4.31 -10.26
CA ARG A 144 6.23 -5.01 -9.31
C ARG A 144 5.78 -6.34 -9.85
N SER A 145 5.64 -7.30 -8.96
CA SER A 145 5.09 -8.61 -9.30
C SER A 145 4.34 -9.21 -8.11
N VAL A 146 3.44 -10.13 -8.39
CA VAL A 146 2.85 -11.00 -7.39
C VAL A 146 3.16 -12.44 -7.76
N SER A 147 3.73 -13.18 -6.80
CA SER A 147 3.90 -14.64 -6.87
C SER A 147 2.78 -15.30 -6.06
N ILE A 148 2.16 -16.33 -6.62
CA ILE A 148 1.10 -17.07 -5.96
C ILE A 148 1.57 -18.51 -5.79
N THR A 149 1.61 -18.99 -4.54
CA THR A 149 2.06 -20.35 -4.20
C THR A 149 0.97 -21.39 -4.44
N VAL A 150 1.31 -22.67 -4.30
CA VAL A 150 0.36 -23.79 -4.46
C VAL A 150 -0.77 -23.70 -3.43
N GLU A 151 -0.43 -23.49 -2.17
CA GLU A 151 -1.38 -23.05 -1.14
C GLU A 151 -1.45 -21.53 -1.22
N PRO A 152 -2.61 -20.93 -1.61
CA PRO A 152 -2.64 -19.55 -2.07
C PRO A 152 -2.11 -18.53 -1.05
N THR A 153 -0.80 -18.27 -1.11
CA THR A 153 -0.16 -17.12 -0.49
C THR A 153 0.23 -16.16 -1.60
N PHE A 154 -0.19 -14.91 -1.47
CA PHE A 154 0.02 -13.85 -2.46
C PHE A 154 1.22 -13.02 -2.03
N ILE A 155 2.38 -13.25 -2.63
CA ILE A 155 3.63 -12.55 -2.31
C ILE A 155 3.79 -11.37 -3.28
N VAL A 156 3.42 -10.20 -2.83
CA VAL A 156 3.62 -8.94 -3.57
C VAL A 156 5.06 -8.50 -3.40
N ARG A 157 5.75 -8.31 -4.51
CA ARG A 157 7.14 -7.87 -4.56
C ARG A 157 7.24 -6.57 -5.35
N GLN A 158 8.01 -5.63 -4.85
CA GLN A 158 8.51 -4.49 -5.60
C GLN A 158 10.02 -4.46 -5.55
N GLU A 159 10.67 -4.10 -6.65
CA GLU A 159 12.13 -4.08 -6.76
C GLU A 159 12.60 -2.97 -7.69
N LYS A 160 13.76 -2.41 -7.38
CA LYS A 160 14.46 -1.43 -8.23
C LYS A 160 15.97 -1.63 -8.17
N ALA A 161 16.67 -1.12 -9.18
CA ALA A 161 18.12 -0.99 -9.12
C ALA A 161 18.49 0.14 -8.13
N GLY A 162 19.31 -0.19 -7.14
CA GLY A 162 19.93 0.76 -6.23
C GLY A 162 21.26 1.28 -6.79
N LYS A 163 22.02 2.00 -5.97
CA LYS A 163 23.41 2.37 -6.28
C LYS A 163 24.25 1.10 -6.42
N ASP A 164 25.24 1.13 -7.29
CA ASP A 164 26.19 0.03 -7.53
C ASP A 164 25.54 -1.28 -8.04
N ASN A 165 24.43 -1.18 -8.80
CA ASN A 165 23.66 -2.31 -9.31
C ASN A 165 23.10 -3.26 -8.23
N GLN A 166 23.08 -2.87 -6.96
CA GLN A 166 22.40 -3.62 -5.92
C GLN A 166 20.91 -3.70 -6.21
N LEU A 167 20.30 -4.89 -6.14
CA LEU A 167 18.86 -5.04 -6.23
C LEU A 167 18.22 -4.70 -4.88
N LEU A 168 17.48 -3.61 -4.84
CA LEU A 168 16.65 -3.24 -3.69
C LEU A 168 15.25 -3.83 -3.87
N TYR A 169 14.70 -4.43 -2.82
CA TYR A 169 13.38 -5.06 -2.87
C TYR A 169 12.62 -4.96 -1.55
N THR A 170 11.30 -5.02 -1.67
CA THR A 170 10.37 -5.27 -0.57
C THR A 170 9.40 -6.38 -0.98
N ARG A 171 9.09 -7.29 -0.06
CA ARG A 171 8.16 -8.41 -0.24
C ARG A 171 7.17 -8.45 0.91
N HIS A 172 5.88 -8.52 0.55
CA HIS A 172 4.79 -8.72 1.50
C HIS A 172 4.02 -9.97 1.09
N GLY A 173 3.93 -10.95 1.96
CA GLY A 173 3.15 -12.17 1.74
C GLY A 173 1.85 -12.13 2.50
N PHE A 174 0.74 -12.43 1.82
CA PHE A 174 -0.60 -12.43 2.38
C PHE A 174 -1.25 -13.79 2.17
N ALA A 175 -1.78 -14.38 3.25
CA ALA A 175 -2.56 -15.60 3.21
C ALA A 175 -3.99 -15.33 3.72
N PHE A 176 -4.98 -15.99 3.11
CA PHE A 176 -6.35 -15.89 3.58
C PHE A 176 -6.52 -16.68 4.87
N ASN A 177 -7.05 -16.03 5.90
CA ASN A 177 -7.39 -16.64 7.19
C ASN A 177 -8.90 -16.87 7.26
N SER A 178 -9.31 -18.13 7.31
CA SER A 178 -10.73 -18.53 7.35
C SER A 178 -11.42 -18.13 8.65
N ALA A 179 -10.69 -17.99 9.77
CA ALA A 179 -11.25 -17.59 11.05
C ALA A 179 -11.57 -16.09 11.11
N SER A 180 -10.64 -15.23 10.66
CA SER A 180 -10.84 -13.77 10.57
C SER A 180 -11.62 -13.36 9.32
N LYS A 181 -11.77 -14.26 8.34
CA LYS A 181 -12.32 -14.00 7.00
C LYS A 181 -11.61 -12.84 6.29
N ASN A 182 -10.30 -12.72 6.51
CA ASN A 182 -9.49 -11.65 5.92
C ASN A 182 -8.13 -12.19 5.48
N PHE A 183 -7.35 -11.36 4.78
CA PHE A 183 -5.95 -11.65 4.49
C PHE A 183 -5.08 -11.19 5.66
N ASP A 184 -4.28 -12.10 6.19
CA ASP A 184 -3.24 -11.81 7.18
C ASP A 184 -1.89 -11.67 6.48
N GLU A 185 -1.08 -10.71 6.90
CA GLU A 185 0.30 -10.59 6.44
C GLU A 185 1.15 -11.64 7.15
N VAL A 186 1.68 -12.60 6.36
CA VAL A 186 2.48 -13.74 6.86
C VAL A 186 3.97 -13.61 6.52
N MET A 187 4.33 -12.61 5.72
CA MET A 187 5.71 -12.31 5.33
C MET A 187 5.88 -10.81 5.14
N ASN A 188 6.96 -10.26 5.68
CA ASN A 188 7.38 -8.87 5.46
C ASN A 188 8.91 -8.84 5.43
N GLU A 189 9.49 -8.70 4.23
CA GLU A 189 10.92 -8.70 4.01
C GLU A 189 11.32 -7.50 3.15
N SER A 190 12.39 -6.82 3.52
CA SER A 190 12.96 -5.73 2.73
C SER A 190 14.47 -5.66 2.93
N ASN A 191 15.21 -5.44 1.84
CA ASN A 191 16.60 -4.99 1.90
C ASN A 191 16.74 -3.52 1.48
N GLU A 192 15.64 -2.91 1.09
CA GLU A 192 15.58 -1.47 0.92
C GLU A 192 15.62 -0.86 2.33
N GLN A 193 16.57 0.04 2.56
CA GLN A 193 16.51 0.84 3.78
C GLN A 193 15.13 1.50 3.79
N GLN A 194 14.27 1.03 4.67
CA GLN A 194 13.01 1.73 4.90
C GLN A 194 13.42 3.15 5.30
N THR A 195 13.28 4.08 4.37
CA THR A 195 12.98 5.44 4.77
C THR A 195 11.60 5.33 5.39
N ASN A 196 11.52 4.87 6.62
CA ASN A 196 10.41 5.23 7.46
C ASN A 196 10.46 6.75 7.44
N ASP A 197 9.58 7.35 6.66
CA ASP A 197 9.36 8.79 6.77
C ASP A 197 8.92 8.99 8.21
N VAL A 198 9.87 9.42 9.02
CA VAL A 198 9.61 9.69 10.42
C VAL A 198 8.55 10.77 10.44
N ILE A 199 7.34 10.41 10.86
CA ILE A 199 6.22 11.36 10.92
C ILE A 199 6.61 12.41 11.93
N ASN A 200 6.86 13.63 11.47
CA ASN A 200 7.13 14.76 12.34
C ASN A 200 5.81 15.27 12.97
N PRO A 201 5.55 15.02 14.26
CA PRO A 201 4.26 15.32 14.88
C PRO A 201 4.04 16.83 15.09
N ILE A 202 5.04 17.67 14.83
CA ILE A 202 4.96 19.13 14.95
C ILE A 202 5.13 19.85 13.60
N ASP A 203 5.03 19.13 12.48
CA ASP A 203 5.27 19.71 11.14
C ASP A 203 4.29 20.84 10.79
N THR A 204 3.07 20.78 11.32
CA THR A 204 2.02 21.80 11.11
C THR A 204 2.15 23.03 12.01
N VAL A 205 3.05 23.00 13.00
CA VAL A 205 3.27 24.15 13.92
C VAL A 205 4.13 25.20 13.21
N PRO A 206 3.84 26.50 13.32
CA PRO A 206 4.60 27.59 12.70
C PRO A 206 6.11 27.57 13.05
N ALA A 207 6.93 28.01 12.10
CA ALA A 207 8.39 28.08 12.22
C ALA A 207 8.89 29.48 11.81
N THR A 208 8.45 30.52 12.52
CA THR A 208 8.74 31.93 12.19
C THR A 208 9.78 32.56 13.12
N ASN A 209 9.97 32.01 14.32
CA ASN A 209 10.92 32.53 15.30
C ASN A 209 12.38 32.23 14.93
N LYS A 210 13.30 32.97 15.52
CA LYS A 210 14.75 32.98 15.20
C LYS A 210 15.37 31.60 15.09
N PHE A 211 15.03 30.67 15.97
CA PHE A 211 15.60 29.34 16.01
C PHE A 211 14.70 28.26 15.40
N SER A 212 13.47 28.61 15.05
CA SER A 212 12.56 27.66 14.38
C SER A 212 13.07 27.25 12.99
N GLY A 213 12.82 25.99 12.62
CA GLY A 213 13.22 25.42 11.35
C GLY A 213 13.60 23.96 11.47
N GLU A 214 14.01 23.39 10.33
CA GLU A 214 14.51 22.03 10.24
C GLU A 214 16.04 22.02 10.36
N TYR A 215 16.56 21.17 11.22
CA TYR A 215 17.98 20.92 11.38
C TYR A 215 18.24 19.45 11.11
N VAL A 216 19.07 19.14 10.14
CA VAL A 216 19.26 17.79 9.62
C VAL A 216 20.73 17.41 9.62
N ARG A 217 21.03 16.17 9.94
CA ARG A 217 22.31 15.53 9.72
C ARG A 217 22.26 14.61 8.49
N ASP A 218 21.19 13.83 8.40
CA ASP A 218 20.83 12.97 7.25
C ASP A 218 19.31 12.68 7.28
N GLY A 219 18.81 11.84 6.38
CA GLY A 219 17.37 11.58 6.21
C GLY A 219 16.67 10.99 7.43
N LYS A 220 17.41 10.36 8.36
CA LYS A 220 16.88 9.72 9.57
C LYS A 220 17.34 10.41 10.87
N ASN A 221 18.21 11.40 10.77
CA ASN A 221 18.79 12.10 11.90
C ASN A 221 18.49 13.58 11.77
N PHE A 222 17.48 14.06 12.49
CA PHE A 222 17.02 15.45 12.41
C PHE A 222 16.41 15.94 13.71
N ILE A 223 16.33 17.25 13.86
CA ILE A 223 15.51 17.92 14.86
C ILE A 223 14.70 19.03 14.18
N SER A 224 13.39 18.98 14.37
CA SER A 224 12.46 20.04 13.99
C SER A 224 12.26 20.95 15.19
N VAL A 225 12.39 22.24 14.98
CA VAL A 225 12.14 23.28 15.97
C VAL A 225 11.01 24.18 15.48
N ARG A 226 10.01 24.38 16.31
CA ARG A 226 8.81 25.17 15.99
C ARG A 226 8.59 26.24 17.04
N ASP A 227 7.76 27.21 16.69
CA ASP A 227 7.39 28.30 17.58
C ASP A 227 6.67 27.75 18.80
N GLY A 228 7.06 28.22 19.99
CA GLY A 228 6.40 27.92 21.25
C GLY A 228 5.34 28.94 21.63
N LYS A 229 4.88 28.89 22.87
CA LYS A 229 3.82 29.78 23.38
C LYS A 229 4.27 31.26 23.49
N ASN A 230 5.56 31.50 23.50
CA ASN A 230 6.17 32.82 23.60
C ASN A 230 7.55 32.85 22.93
N ALA A 231 8.18 34.02 22.89
CA ALA A 231 9.45 34.22 22.16
C ALA A 231 10.65 33.45 22.74
N VAL A 232 10.56 32.92 23.96
CA VAL A 232 11.67 32.21 24.63
C VAL A 232 11.41 30.70 24.76
N THR A 233 10.26 30.20 24.24
CA THR A 233 9.93 28.78 24.23
C THR A 233 9.80 28.26 22.80
N TYR A 234 10.19 27.01 22.59
CA TYR A 234 10.13 26.34 21.33
C TYR A 234 9.62 24.90 21.50
N ALA A 235 8.70 24.44 20.63
CA ALA A 235 8.42 23.04 20.52
C ALA A 235 9.52 22.38 19.70
N PHE A 236 9.88 21.16 20.02
CA PHE A 236 10.83 20.38 19.23
C PHE A 236 10.39 18.93 19.09
N PHE A 237 10.86 18.33 17.99
CA PHE A 237 10.82 16.89 17.74
C PHE A 237 12.19 16.46 17.25
N LEU A 238 12.84 15.58 18.00
CA LEU A 238 14.16 15.04 17.74
C LEU A 238 14.03 13.56 17.42
N HIS A 239 14.56 13.16 16.28
CA HIS A 239 14.66 11.76 15.90
C HIS A 239 16.06 11.43 15.42
N PHE A 240 16.54 10.24 15.81
CA PHE A 240 17.78 9.70 15.27
C PHE A 240 17.73 8.18 15.13
N GLU A 241 18.49 7.69 14.14
CA GLU A 241 18.73 6.27 13.89
C GLU A 241 20.20 6.08 13.52
N LYS A 242 20.88 5.13 14.17
CA LYS A 242 22.24 4.69 13.86
C LYS A 242 22.28 3.19 13.68
N ASN A 243 23.35 2.68 13.02
CA ASN A 243 23.60 1.25 12.86
C ASN A 243 22.40 0.48 12.30
N ASN A 244 21.77 1.00 11.21
CA ASN A 244 20.62 0.38 10.55
C ASN A 244 19.42 0.09 11.48
N GLY A 245 19.17 0.94 12.48
CA GLY A 245 18.02 0.78 13.38
C GLY A 245 18.34 0.12 14.73
N GLU A 246 19.55 -0.40 14.92
CA GLU A 246 19.94 -0.97 16.22
C GLU A 246 19.98 0.09 17.34
N CYS A 247 20.15 1.35 16.95
CA CYS A 247 20.28 2.48 17.86
C CYS A 247 19.33 3.59 17.42
N THR A 248 18.18 3.70 18.08
CA THR A 248 17.16 4.71 17.79
C THR A 248 16.84 5.54 19.03
N GLY A 249 16.38 6.76 18.80
CA GLY A 249 15.84 7.61 19.85
C GLY A 249 14.91 8.66 19.28
N GLU A 250 13.86 8.94 20.04
CA GLU A 250 12.85 9.92 19.70
C GLU A 250 12.42 10.70 20.94
N LEU A 251 12.38 12.02 20.83
CA LEU A 251 11.94 12.89 21.90
C LEU A 251 11.18 14.08 21.34
N LYS A 252 9.97 14.29 21.85
CA LYS A 252 9.14 15.45 21.57
C LYS A 252 8.88 16.22 22.87
N GLY A 253 9.00 17.55 22.83
CA GLY A 253 8.74 18.36 24.01
C GLY A 253 8.79 19.86 23.74
N GLN A 254 8.88 20.61 24.81
CA GLN A 254 9.11 22.04 24.75
C GLN A 254 10.45 22.36 25.42
N MET A 255 11.28 23.18 24.78
CA MET A 255 12.49 23.72 25.35
C MET A 255 12.33 25.21 25.64
N SER A 256 12.98 25.69 26.67
CA SER A 256 13.02 27.10 27.05
C SER A 256 14.43 27.63 26.91
N LEU A 257 14.57 28.84 26.35
CA LEU A 257 15.87 29.53 26.31
C LEU A 257 16.34 29.85 27.72
N THR A 258 17.58 29.50 28.00
CA THR A 258 18.30 29.89 29.25
C THR A 258 19.12 31.14 29.05
N ASP A 259 19.53 31.43 27.80
CA ASP A 259 20.20 32.64 27.37
C ASP A 259 20.00 32.86 25.85
N GLU A 260 20.77 33.74 25.21
CA GLU A 260 20.62 34.11 23.80
C GLU A 260 20.82 32.96 22.81
N LYS A 261 21.49 31.87 23.21
CA LYS A 261 21.87 30.74 22.31
C LYS A 261 21.67 29.38 22.93
N ASN A 262 21.34 29.27 24.18
CA ASN A 262 21.18 28.00 24.88
C ASN A 262 19.71 27.82 25.29
N ALA A 263 19.24 26.57 25.22
CA ALA A 263 17.94 26.19 25.69
C ALA A 263 18.02 24.85 26.44
N VAL A 264 17.02 24.57 27.25
CA VAL A 264 16.90 23.33 27.98
C VAL A 264 15.50 22.73 27.83
N TYR A 265 15.43 21.44 27.67
CA TYR A 265 14.24 20.61 27.89
C TYR A 265 14.36 19.94 29.23
N GLN A 266 13.34 20.10 30.05
CA GLN A 266 13.14 19.37 31.29
C GLN A 266 11.64 19.35 31.57
N GLU A 267 11.06 18.16 31.76
CA GLU A 267 9.63 17.98 32.03
C GLU A 267 9.45 17.31 33.39
N SER A 268 8.42 17.74 34.11
CA SER A 268 8.13 17.18 35.45
C SER A 268 7.75 15.68 35.31
N GLY A 269 8.46 14.83 36.06
CA GLY A 269 8.28 13.39 36.03
C GLY A 269 9.13 12.67 34.99
N ASP A 270 9.81 13.38 34.09
CA ASP A 270 10.78 12.83 33.15
C ASP A 270 12.21 13.06 33.66
N PRO A 271 13.01 12.02 33.89
CA PRO A 271 14.39 12.16 34.30
C PRO A 271 15.33 12.65 33.21
N CYS A 272 14.83 12.79 31.97
CA CYS A 272 15.61 13.23 30.83
C CYS A 272 15.74 14.75 30.80
N ILE A 273 16.95 15.23 30.68
CA ILE A 273 17.27 16.64 30.47
C ILE A 273 18.08 16.76 29.20
N ILE A 274 17.66 17.67 28.30
CA ILE A 274 18.38 17.94 27.07
C ILE A 274 18.81 19.39 27.00
N HIS A 275 20.10 19.59 26.76
CA HIS A 275 20.69 20.89 26.49
C HIS A 275 20.80 21.11 24.97
N PHE A 276 20.36 22.26 24.53
CA PHE A 276 20.46 22.72 23.15
C PHE A 276 21.34 23.94 23.07
N LYS A 277 22.30 23.93 22.14
CA LYS A 277 23.14 25.09 21.83
C LYS A 277 22.97 25.50 20.37
N PHE A 278 22.38 26.64 20.14
CA PHE A 278 22.24 27.23 18.83
C PHE A 278 23.50 27.97 18.39
N SER A 279 23.89 27.76 17.15
CA SER A 279 25.00 28.44 16.49
C SER A 279 24.57 28.94 15.10
N ALA A 280 25.43 29.67 14.38
CA ALA A 280 25.11 30.14 13.05
C ALA A 280 24.80 28.91 12.12
N GLY A 281 23.51 28.64 11.87
CA GLY A 281 23.07 27.55 11.00
C GLY A 281 23.20 26.14 11.56
N SER A 282 23.31 25.96 12.90
CA SER A 282 23.34 24.63 13.50
C SER A 282 22.75 24.61 14.91
N ILE A 283 22.36 23.43 15.37
CA ILE A 283 21.96 23.12 16.72
C ILE A 283 22.79 21.93 17.24
N THR A 284 23.38 22.06 18.41
CA THR A 284 24.02 20.95 19.13
C THR A 284 23.10 20.51 20.25
N VAL A 285 22.88 19.22 20.35
CA VAL A 285 22.02 18.56 21.34
C VAL A 285 22.90 17.70 22.22
N LYS A 286 22.74 17.80 23.54
CA LYS A 286 23.46 16.98 24.52
C LYS A 286 22.52 16.58 25.63
N GLU A 287 22.45 15.30 25.95
CA GLU A 287 21.68 14.85 27.11
C GLU A 287 22.44 15.01 28.41
N GLU A 288 21.67 15.25 29.46
CA GLU A 288 22.05 15.17 30.86
C GLU A 288 20.97 14.38 31.61
N GLY A 289 21.38 13.52 32.53
CA GLY A 289 20.44 12.67 33.25
C GLY A 289 20.12 11.35 32.53
N ASN A 290 18.98 10.75 32.86
CA ASN A 290 18.59 9.42 32.37
C ASN A 290 17.51 9.52 31.29
N CYS A 291 17.90 9.54 30.03
CA CYS A 291 17.00 9.59 28.89
C CYS A 291 16.64 8.19 28.30
N GLY A 292 16.87 7.11 29.04
CA GLY A 292 16.69 5.73 28.55
C GLY A 292 15.25 5.35 28.18
N ASN A 293 14.24 6.12 28.60
CA ASN A 293 12.85 5.97 28.19
C ASN A 293 12.54 6.54 26.80
N HIS A 294 13.46 7.34 26.23
CA HIS A 294 13.32 7.99 24.92
C HIS A 294 14.27 7.44 23.86
N ARG A 295 15.16 6.51 24.23
CA ARG A 295 16.21 6.01 23.35
C ARG A 295 16.74 4.64 23.79
N GLY A 296 17.43 3.94 22.90
CA GLY A 296 18.20 2.76 23.26
C GLY A 296 19.26 3.07 24.34
N ILE A 297 19.50 2.13 25.25
CA ILE A 297 20.34 2.31 26.45
C ILE A 297 21.73 2.84 26.12
N THR A 298 22.34 2.39 25.03
CA THR A 298 23.70 2.75 24.59
C THR A 298 23.74 3.91 23.59
N CYS A 299 22.63 4.60 23.36
CA CYS A 299 22.42 5.52 22.25
C CYS A 299 22.14 6.96 22.72
N PRO A 300 23.10 7.68 23.32
CA PRO A 300 22.84 9.00 23.90
C PRO A 300 22.44 10.04 22.84
N PHE A 301 21.61 11.01 23.25
CA PHE A 301 21.34 12.21 22.47
C PHE A 301 22.58 13.15 22.52
N ASP A 302 23.53 12.90 21.66
CA ASP A 302 24.75 13.70 21.49
C ASP A 302 25.02 13.92 20.00
N PHE A 303 24.50 15.03 19.47
CA PHE A 303 24.48 15.32 18.04
C PHE A 303 24.63 16.79 17.72
N THR A 304 25.15 17.08 16.53
CA THR A 304 25.06 18.40 15.90
C THR A 304 24.33 18.27 14.56
N PHE A 305 23.32 19.09 14.37
CA PHE A 305 22.50 19.15 13.17
C PHE A 305 22.68 20.51 12.48
N LYS A 306 22.58 20.52 11.15
CA LYS A 306 22.68 21.74 10.34
C LYS A 306 21.30 22.22 9.92
N LYS A 307 21.03 23.51 10.05
CA LYS A 307 19.78 24.13 9.59
C LYS A 307 19.65 24.01 8.08
N THR A 308 18.53 23.45 7.63
CA THR A 308 18.25 23.39 6.20
C THR A 308 17.57 24.68 5.75
N THR A 309 18.01 25.22 4.63
CA THR A 309 17.23 26.22 3.90
C THR A 309 16.18 25.50 3.08
N LYS A 310 15.00 25.16 3.66
CA LYS A 310 13.86 24.76 2.84
C LYS A 310 13.40 26.00 2.09
N SER A 311 13.58 25.97 0.77
CA SER A 311 12.81 26.82 -0.13
C SER A 311 11.34 26.51 0.10
N ALA A 312 10.55 27.48 0.53
CA ALA A 312 9.10 27.36 0.61
C ALA A 312 8.58 26.87 -0.75
N LYS A 313 7.91 25.71 -0.77
CA LYS A 313 7.10 25.28 -1.91
C LYS A 313 5.70 25.80 -1.74
#